data_642ce042c60d0b0f60d7dc89768d7bfe
#
_entry.id   642ce042c60d0b0f60d7dc89768d7bfe
#
_cell.length_a   1.000
_cell.length_b   1.000
_cell.length_c   1.000
_cell.angle_alpha   90.00
_cell.angle_beta   90.00
_cell.angle_gamma   90.00
#
_symmetry.space_group_name_H-M   'P 1'
#
loop_
_entity.id
_entity.type
_entity.pdbx_description
1 polymer ?
#
loop_
_entity_poly.entity_id
_entity_poly.type
_entity_poly.pdbx_seq_one_letter_code
_entity_poly.pdbx_strand_id
1 'polypeptide(L)'
;MAIVRSDEWIQTNKTKIRMKKLFLSLFIFGILNQIQTQTGPPTVDMLADRVEHKVLEWRRHIHQYPELSNREFETAKMVAEHLKSLGIEVQIEMAHTGVKGILRGGKPGPVVALRADMDALPVTERVDIPFASKVTSRSLGKDVGVMHACGHDTHVAILMGVAEILSTMRDDIKGTIVFIFQPAEEGAPPGEEGGAKLMVKEGVLKDNGVDVIFGLHINSKTEVGHVNYKPGGTLAAVNRLVIKVKGKQTHGSTPWTGVDPIAVSAQIIQGLQHIISRQTQLTKEAAVISIGKISGGVRSNIIPEEVEMIGTIRTLDTEMQKKVHADIRRTATKIAESVGATAEVTIEEGYPVTYNDPALTAQMLSTIESSAGKENVHLIDARTGAEDFSFFAKEVPGLFLFVGGMPKGMDPAEAAPHHTPDFFIDDSGLDLGVKLLCNLTMDYMIKNRK
;
A
#
# COMPACT_ATOMS: atom_id res chain seq x y z
N MET A 1 67.42 67.14 -19.00
CA MET A 1 66.57 66.25 -19.82
C MET A 1 66.24 65.00 -19.02
N ALA A 2 65.38 65.09 -17.94
CA ALA A 2 64.91 63.96 -17.12
C ALA A 2 63.94 64.39 -16.04
N ILE A 3 62.75 65.03 -16.35
CA ILE A 3 61.70 65.32 -15.32
C ILE A 3 60.28 65.16 -15.91
N VAL A 4 60.05 64.48 -17.01
CA VAL A 4 58.69 64.35 -17.60
C VAL A 4 58.15 62.91 -17.51
N ARG A 5 58.74 61.93 -16.79
CA ARG A 5 58.26 60.56 -16.77
C ARG A 5 57.60 60.07 -15.48
N SER A 6 57.47 60.92 -14.43
CA SER A 6 56.89 60.49 -13.16
C SER A 6 55.34 60.64 -13.06
N ASP A 7 54.80 61.62 -13.75
CA ASP A 7 53.38 61.95 -13.60
C ASP A 7 52.43 61.03 -14.42
N GLU A 8 52.84 60.58 -15.59
CA GLU A 8 52.04 59.64 -16.39
C GLU A 8 51.97 58.26 -15.73
N TRP A 9 53.05 57.81 -15.06
CA TRP A 9 53.02 56.52 -14.35
C TRP A 9 52.11 56.54 -13.12
N ILE A 10 52.05 57.62 -12.40
CA ILE A 10 51.18 57.82 -11.24
C ILE A 10 49.72 57.93 -11.66
N GLN A 11 49.38 58.60 -12.76
CA GLN A 11 48.04 58.68 -13.30
C GLN A 11 47.52 57.34 -13.82
N THR A 12 48.34 56.56 -14.54
CA THR A 12 47.95 55.23 -15.08
C THR A 12 47.70 54.21 -13.95
N ASN A 13 48.50 54.23 -12.89
CA ASN A 13 48.28 53.38 -11.74
C ASN A 13 47.06 53.74 -10.90
N LYS A 14 46.77 55.03 -10.73
CA LYS A 14 45.53 55.50 -10.05
C LYS A 14 44.25 55.09 -10.81
N THR A 15 44.27 55.10 -12.14
CA THR A 15 43.18 54.68 -13.00
C THR A 15 43.01 53.16 -12.95
N LYS A 16 44.09 52.35 -12.97
CA LYS A 16 44.04 50.89 -12.82
C LYS A 16 43.53 50.45 -11.43
N ILE A 17 43.91 51.17 -10.37
CA ILE A 17 43.41 50.85 -8.99
C ILE A 17 41.94 51.24 -8.84
N ARG A 18 41.47 52.34 -9.44
CA ARG A 18 40.05 52.74 -9.46
C ARG A 18 39.22 51.73 -10.27
N MET A 19 39.67 51.29 -11.44
CA MET A 19 38.97 50.29 -12.22
C MET A 19 38.89 48.93 -11.49
N LYS A 20 39.99 48.45 -10.85
CA LYS A 20 39.98 47.25 -10.05
C LYS A 20 39.00 47.32 -8.85
N LYS A 21 38.92 48.47 -8.17
CA LYS A 21 37.94 48.68 -7.08
C LYS A 21 36.50 48.75 -7.59
N LEU A 22 36.27 49.33 -8.78
CA LEU A 22 34.95 49.36 -9.42
C LEU A 22 34.50 47.99 -9.88
N PHE A 23 35.39 47.15 -10.46
CA PHE A 23 35.12 45.78 -10.85
C PHE A 23 34.88 44.85 -9.63
N LEU A 24 35.64 45.06 -8.54
CA LEU A 24 35.46 44.30 -7.31
C LEU A 24 34.13 44.66 -6.62
N SER A 25 33.71 45.93 -6.62
CA SER A 25 32.42 46.40 -6.10
C SER A 25 31.24 45.88 -6.95
N LEU A 26 31.37 45.86 -8.28
CA LEU A 26 30.35 45.29 -9.17
C LEU A 26 30.25 43.77 -9.05
N PHE A 27 31.37 43.06 -8.79
CA PHE A 27 31.38 41.61 -8.58
C PHE A 27 30.77 41.22 -7.22
N ILE A 28 31.01 42.00 -6.16
CA ILE A 28 30.39 41.83 -4.84
C ILE A 28 28.90 42.20 -4.88
N PHE A 29 28.49 43.22 -5.62
CA PHE A 29 27.07 43.57 -5.82
C PHE A 29 26.36 42.54 -6.69
N GLY A 30 27.03 41.90 -7.66
CA GLY A 30 26.50 40.79 -8.48
C GLY A 30 26.31 39.51 -7.68
N ILE A 31 27.20 39.20 -6.72
CA ILE A 31 27.10 38.05 -5.84
C ILE A 31 26.01 38.25 -4.76
N LEU A 32 25.87 39.47 -4.24
CA LEU A 32 24.81 39.80 -3.26
C LEU A 32 23.41 39.85 -3.86
N ASN A 33 23.26 40.07 -5.18
CA ASN A 33 21.96 39.97 -5.84
C ASN A 33 21.58 38.54 -6.30
N GLN A 34 22.43 37.54 -6.14
CA GLN A 34 22.09 36.13 -6.39
C GLN A 34 21.65 35.37 -5.12
N ILE A 35 21.69 36.01 -3.94
CA ILE A 35 20.97 35.51 -2.78
C ILE A 35 19.59 36.22 -2.79
N GLN A 36 18.79 36.01 -3.83
CA GLN A 36 17.34 36.11 -3.72
C GLN A 36 16.93 34.95 -2.80
N THR A 37 16.82 35.25 -1.51
CA THR A 37 16.02 34.44 -0.59
C THR A 37 14.64 34.30 -1.25
N GLN A 38 14.23 33.12 -1.61
CA GLN A 38 12.85 32.85 -1.99
C GLN A 38 11.98 33.33 -0.82
N THR A 39 11.36 34.50 -0.99
CA THR A 39 10.54 35.16 0.04
C THR A 39 9.10 34.61 0.07
N GLY A 40 8.84 33.50 -0.63
CA GLY A 40 7.56 32.79 -0.58
C GLY A 40 7.50 31.77 0.57
N PRO A 41 6.30 31.35 0.96
CA PRO A 41 6.18 30.21 1.88
C PRO A 41 6.89 28.99 1.29
N PRO A 42 7.48 28.10 2.13
CA PRO A 42 8.19 26.94 1.65
C PRO A 42 7.24 26.00 0.88
N THR A 43 7.70 25.47 -0.24
CA THR A 43 6.95 24.48 -1.02
C THR A 43 6.99 23.10 -0.33
N VAL A 44 6.06 22.23 -0.71
CA VAL A 44 6.06 20.82 -0.24
C VAL A 44 7.42 20.15 -0.52
N ASP A 45 8.00 20.38 -1.71
CA ASP A 45 9.30 19.80 -2.07
C ASP A 45 10.42 20.23 -1.11
N MET A 46 10.51 21.53 -0.82
CA MET A 46 11.49 22.06 0.14
C MET A 46 11.30 21.53 1.56
N LEU A 47 10.07 21.25 1.95
CA LEU A 47 9.75 20.69 3.26
C LEU A 47 10.06 19.18 3.30
N ALA A 48 9.81 18.46 2.21
CA ALA A 48 10.15 17.04 2.08
C ALA A 48 11.66 16.81 2.20
N ASP A 49 12.46 17.61 1.49
CA ASP A 49 13.93 17.54 1.60
C ASP A 49 14.44 17.77 3.05
N ARG A 50 13.72 18.59 3.85
CA ARG A 50 14.08 18.83 5.26
C ARG A 50 13.77 17.67 6.20
N VAL A 51 12.73 16.89 5.90
CA VAL A 51 12.31 15.76 6.76
C VAL A 51 12.90 14.44 6.29
N GLU A 52 13.51 14.36 5.12
CA GLU A 52 14.07 13.15 4.52
C GLU A 52 14.92 12.34 5.51
N HIS A 53 15.88 12.97 6.18
CA HIS A 53 16.75 12.28 7.15
C HIS A 53 15.97 11.63 8.29
N LYS A 54 14.89 12.26 8.78
CA LYS A 54 14.03 11.70 9.82
C LYS A 54 13.22 10.51 9.30
N VAL A 55 12.70 10.63 8.06
CA VAL A 55 11.96 9.53 7.41
C VAL A 55 12.85 8.30 7.28
N LEU A 56 14.12 8.49 6.90
CA LEU A 56 15.10 7.40 6.85
C LEU A 56 15.40 6.80 8.22
N GLU A 57 15.55 7.64 9.26
CA GLU A 57 15.78 7.19 10.64
C GLU A 57 14.59 6.38 11.16
N TRP A 58 13.36 6.87 10.98
CA TRP A 58 12.15 6.17 11.40
C TRP A 58 11.99 4.83 10.67
N ARG A 59 12.13 4.84 9.34
CA ARG A 59 12.05 3.62 8.53
C ARG A 59 13.03 2.56 9.00
N ARG A 60 14.30 2.93 9.18
CA ARG A 60 15.35 2.00 9.60
C ARG A 60 15.15 1.49 11.02
N HIS A 61 14.65 2.35 11.92
CA HIS A 61 14.31 1.94 13.27
C HIS A 61 13.16 0.92 13.28
N ILE A 62 12.07 1.20 12.58
CA ILE A 62 10.91 0.29 12.49
C ILE A 62 11.33 -1.03 11.83
N HIS A 63 12.14 -0.98 10.77
CA HIS A 63 12.68 -2.17 10.12
C HIS A 63 13.52 -3.05 11.05
N GLN A 64 14.33 -2.42 11.90
CA GLN A 64 15.20 -3.11 12.84
C GLN A 64 14.44 -3.77 14.00
N TYR A 65 13.28 -3.21 14.37
CA TYR A 65 12.44 -3.67 15.48
C TYR A 65 11.00 -3.95 15.03
N PRO A 66 10.81 -4.87 14.08
CA PRO A 66 9.50 -5.15 13.49
C PRO A 66 8.58 -5.89 14.46
N GLU A 67 7.29 -5.63 14.34
CA GLU A 67 6.25 -6.21 15.18
C GLU A 67 5.19 -6.90 14.30
N LEU A 68 4.69 -8.07 14.73
CA LEU A 68 3.67 -8.82 14.00
C LEU A 68 2.29 -8.17 14.14
N SER A 69 1.39 -8.52 13.22
CA SER A 69 -0.02 -8.07 13.19
C SER A 69 -0.71 -8.12 14.56
N ASN A 70 -1.40 -7.05 14.93
CA ASN A 70 -2.04 -6.79 16.25
C ASN A 70 -1.04 -6.79 17.43
N ARG A 71 0.25 -6.63 17.17
CA ARG A 71 1.32 -6.57 18.19
C ARG A 71 2.27 -5.38 17.95
N GLU A 72 1.86 -4.42 17.15
CA GLU A 72 2.63 -3.24 16.75
C GLU A 72 2.66 -2.17 17.85
N PHE A 73 2.96 -2.56 19.10
CA PHE A 73 2.84 -1.69 20.27
C PHE A 73 3.87 -0.57 20.31
N GLU A 74 5.15 -0.87 20.04
CA GLU A 74 6.20 0.15 20.08
C GLU A 74 6.15 1.03 18.84
N THR A 75 5.79 0.48 17.67
CA THR A 75 5.53 1.25 16.44
C THR A 75 4.38 2.22 16.65
N ALA A 76 3.24 1.75 17.18
CA ALA A 76 2.09 2.58 17.49
C ALA A 76 2.39 3.69 18.51
N LYS A 77 3.16 3.38 19.55
CA LYS A 77 3.61 4.33 20.55
C LYS A 77 4.49 5.43 19.93
N MET A 78 5.49 5.04 19.12
CA MET A 78 6.36 5.99 18.42
C MET A 78 5.55 6.94 17.53
N VAL A 79 4.62 6.40 16.73
CA VAL A 79 3.71 7.19 15.90
C VAL A 79 2.86 8.14 16.75
N ALA A 80 2.24 7.66 17.81
CA ALA A 80 1.39 8.46 18.68
C ALA A 80 2.16 9.61 19.36
N GLU A 81 3.37 9.35 19.81
CA GLU A 81 4.26 10.36 20.42
C GLU A 81 4.67 11.40 19.38
N HIS A 82 5.05 10.98 18.17
CA HIS A 82 5.37 11.88 17.08
C HIS A 82 4.19 12.81 16.74
N LEU A 83 3.01 12.26 16.48
CA LEU A 83 1.82 13.06 16.16
C LEU A 83 1.45 14.05 17.28
N LYS A 84 1.53 13.62 18.55
CA LYS A 84 1.30 14.51 19.70
C LYS A 84 2.31 15.65 19.75
N SER A 85 3.59 15.39 19.44
CA SER A 85 4.64 16.41 19.41
C SER A 85 4.37 17.52 18.37
N LEU A 86 3.63 17.18 17.29
CA LEU A 86 3.19 18.11 16.25
C LEU A 86 1.87 18.86 16.59
N GLY A 87 1.32 18.60 17.78
CA GLY A 87 0.03 19.20 18.19
C GLY A 87 -1.16 18.62 17.42
N ILE A 88 -1.06 17.40 16.91
CA ILE A 88 -2.14 16.66 16.26
C ILE A 88 -2.95 15.95 17.36
N GLU A 89 -4.29 15.98 17.24
CA GLU A 89 -5.19 15.23 18.12
C GLU A 89 -5.03 13.73 17.84
N VAL A 90 -4.75 12.92 18.87
CA VAL A 90 -4.40 11.50 18.70
C VAL A 90 -5.36 10.60 19.46
N GLN A 91 -5.88 9.58 18.78
CA GLN A 91 -6.56 8.42 19.35
C GLN A 91 -5.71 7.18 19.10
N ILE A 92 -5.47 6.40 20.15
CA ILE A 92 -4.72 5.14 20.14
C ILE A 92 -5.65 3.95 20.34
N GLU A 93 -5.10 2.74 20.19
CA GLU A 93 -5.80 1.46 20.44
C GLU A 93 -7.01 1.23 19.53
N MET A 94 -7.01 1.84 18.33
CA MET A 94 -7.99 1.49 17.30
C MET A 94 -7.61 0.15 16.67
N ALA A 95 -8.56 -0.76 16.56
CA ALA A 95 -8.31 -2.11 16.07
C ALA A 95 -7.06 -2.75 16.74
N HIS A 96 -6.97 -2.65 18.07
CA HIS A 96 -5.88 -3.06 18.97
C HIS A 96 -4.73 -2.06 19.06
N THR A 97 -3.88 -1.95 18.03
CA THR A 97 -2.66 -1.13 18.05
C THR A 97 -2.70 0.08 17.13
N GLY A 98 -3.78 0.24 16.36
CA GLY A 98 -3.90 1.33 15.40
C GLY A 98 -3.93 2.72 16.05
N VAL A 99 -3.40 3.70 15.30
CA VAL A 99 -3.33 5.10 15.71
C VAL A 99 -4.04 5.97 14.70
N LYS A 100 -4.91 6.85 15.19
CA LYS A 100 -5.57 7.89 14.40
C LYS A 100 -5.10 9.26 14.84
N GLY A 101 -4.64 10.08 13.88
CA GLY A 101 -4.33 11.49 14.09
C GLY A 101 -5.33 12.40 13.39
N ILE A 102 -5.73 13.51 14.01
CA ILE A 102 -6.62 14.51 13.39
C ILE A 102 -5.93 15.86 13.40
N LEU A 103 -5.61 16.36 12.20
CA LEU A 103 -5.07 17.68 11.98
C LEU A 103 -6.17 18.59 11.40
N ARG A 104 -6.69 19.50 12.21
CA ARG A 104 -7.66 20.51 11.77
C ARG A 104 -6.93 21.69 11.16
N GLY A 105 -7.22 21.98 9.90
CA GLY A 105 -6.69 23.14 9.20
C GLY A 105 -7.27 24.46 9.67
N GLY A 106 -6.63 25.55 9.27
CA GLY A 106 -7.05 26.92 9.61
C GLY A 106 -8.32 27.41 8.90
N LYS A 107 -8.82 26.68 7.90
CA LYS A 107 -9.96 27.07 7.06
C LYS A 107 -10.92 25.89 6.86
N PRO A 108 -12.24 26.15 6.71
CA PRO A 108 -13.20 25.09 6.37
C PRO A 108 -12.87 24.41 5.03
N GLY A 109 -13.22 23.14 4.90
CA GLY A 109 -13.01 22.38 3.67
C GLY A 109 -13.31 20.88 3.85
N PRO A 110 -12.95 20.05 2.87
CA PRO A 110 -13.17 18.62 2.91
C PRO A 110 -12.32 17.91 3.98
N VAL A 111 -12.67 16.68 4.27
CA VAL A 111 -11.90 15.79 5.16
C VAL A 111 -11.18 14.75 4.32
N VAL A 112 -9.86 14.75 4.36
CA VAL A 112 -8.99 13.81 3.64
C VAL A 112 -8.36 12.85 4.62
N ALA A 113 -8.49 11.54 4.38
CA ALA A 113 -7.76 10.53 5.13
C ALA A 113 -6.50 10.09 4.38
N LEU A 114 -5.44 9.79 5.13
CA LEU A 114 -4.19 9.23 4.66
C LEU A 114 -3.89 7.96 5.45
N ARG A 115 -3.50 6.86 4.78
CA ARG A 115 -3.28 5.57 5.42
C ARG A 115 -1.86 5.05 5.23
N ALA A 116 -1.31 4.50 6.30
CA ALA A 116 -0.16 3.61 6.31
C ALA A 116 -0.45 2.38 7.20
N ASP A 117 -0.10 1.20 6.74
CA ASP A 117 -0.08 -0.04 7.52
C ASP A 117 1.20 -0.14 8.35
N MET A 118 1.18 -0.94 9.44
CA MET A 118 2.28 -0.95 10.42
C MET A 118 2.89 -2.34 10.66
N ASP A 119 2.20 -3.40 10.30
CA ASP A 119 2.57 -4.75 10.71
C ASP A 119 3.70 -5.36 9.86
N ALA A 120 4.46 -6.27 10.49
CA ALA A 120 5.51 -7.06 9.89
C ALA A 120 5.11 -8.52 9.75
N LEU A 121 5.92 -9.29 9.03
CA LEU A 121 5.68 -10.68 8.68
C LEU A 121 6.57 -11.66 9.47
N PRO A 122 6.10 -12.91 9.69
CA PRO A 122 6.89 -13.97 10.31
C PRO A 122 7.94 -14.54 9.34
N VAL A 123 8.89 -13.70 8.91
CA VAL A 123 9.96 -13.98 7.94
C VAL A 123 11.31 -13.72 8.61
N THR A 124 12.26 -14.65 8.47
CA THR A 124 13.64 -14.45 8.94
C THR A 124 14.44 -13.71 7.87
N GLU A 125 14.88 -12.51 8.19
CA GLU A 125 15.63 -11.67 7.27
C GLU A 125 17.00 -12.26 6.93
N ARG A 126 17.39 -12.15 5.64
CA ARG A 126 18.71 -12.55 5.12
C ARG A 126 19.48 -11.41 4.47
N VAL A 127 18.87 -10.21 4.38
CA VAL A 127 19.53 -9.05 3.78
C VAL A 127 20.66 -8.56 4.68
N ASP A 128 21.84 -8.31 4.09
CA ASP A 128 23.01 -7.79 4.82
C ASP A 128 23.00 -6.26 4.80
N ILE A 129 22.22 -5.67 5.72
CA ILE A 129 22.13 -4.23 5.93
C ILE A 129 22.34 -3.88 7.39
N PRO A 130 22.85 -2.68 7.72
CA PRO A 130 23.19 -2.30 9.11
C PRO A 130 22.01 -2.32 10.10
N PHE A 131 20.80 -2.18 9.60
CA PHE A 131 19.55 -2.17 10.36
C PHE A 131 18.68 -3.41 10.12
N ALA A 132 19.26 -4.51 9.62
CA ALA A 132 18.56 -5.78 9.46
C ALA A 132 17.94 -6.26 10.75
N SER A 133 16.72 -6.77 10.68
CA SER A 133 16.02 -7.32 11.84
C SER A 133 16.71 -8.56 12.41
N LYS A 134 16.81 -8.62 13.74
CA LYS A 134 17.21 -9.80 14.50
C LYS A 134 16.10 -10.22 15.47
N VAL A 135 14.91 -9.64 15.31
CA VAL A 135 13.75 -9.91 16.15
C VAL A 135 13.23 -11.31 15.88
N THR A 136 12.90 -12.00 16.95
CA THR A 136 12.18 -13.28 16.90
C THR A 136 10.90 -13.18 17.71
N SER A 137 9.86 -13.84 17.25
CA SER A 137 8.56 -13.90 17.93
C SER A 137 7.94 -15.27 17.78
N ARG A 138 6.82 -15.49 18.45
CA ARG A 138 6.07 -16.73 18.35
C ARG A 138 4.86 -16.57 17.44
N SER A 139 4.84 -17.27 16.32
CA SER A 139 3.71 -17.30 15.37
C SER A 139 3.25 -18.74 15.14
N LEU A 140 1.92 -18.98 15.23
CA LEU A 140 1.31 -20.31 15.05
C LEU A 140 1.99 -21.41 15.88
N GLY A 141 2.45 -21.06 17.10
CA GLY A 141 3.09 -22.02 18.03
C GLY A 141 4.56 -22.32 17.73
N LYS A 142 5.20 -21.62 16.76
CA LYS A 142 6.61 -21.76 16.41
C LYS A 142 7.36 -20.47 16.64
N ASP A 143 8.63 -20.56 17.00
CA ASP A 143 9.54 -19.42 17.01
C ASP A 143 9.96 -19.10 15.57
N VAL A 144 9.81 -17.84 15.17
CA VAL A 144 10.07 -17.33 13.81
C VAL A 144 10.83 -16.02 13.89
N GLY A 145 11.65 -15.72 12.87
CA GLY A 145 12.16 -14.36 12.67
C GLY A 145 11.02 -13.43 12.25
N VAL A 146 11.16 -12.15 12.54
CA VAL A 146 10.19 -11.13 12.13
C VAL A 146 10.88 -10.10 11.25
N MET A 147 10.26 -9.73 10.14
CA MET A 147 10.82 -8.80 9.16
C MET A 147 9.70 -7.98 8.50
N HIS A 148 9.94 -6.70 8.25
CA HIS A 148 9.13 -5.91 7.32
C HIS A 148 9.38 -6.34 5.86
N ALA A 149 8.97 -7.57 5.53
CA ALA A 149 9.15 -8.14 4.20
C ALA A 149 8.09 -7.69 3.17
N CYS A 150 7.22 -6.74 3.55
CA CYS A 150 6.26 -6.08 2.66
C CYS A 150 6.53 -4.56 2.51
N GLY A 151 7.34 -3.97 3.40
CA GLY A 151 7.74 -2.56 3.30
C GLY A 151 6.85 -1.60 4.08
N HIS A 152 6.02 -2.08 5.02
CA HIS A 152 5.14 -1.24 5.82
C HIS A 152 5.91 -0.26 6.72
N ASP A 153 7.14 -0.58 7.11
CA ASP A 153 8.09 0.34 7.74
C ASP A 153 8.30 1.63 6.92
N THR A 154 8.32 1.52 5.57
CA THR A 154 8.43 2.67 4.68
C THR A 154 7.13 3.48 4.67
N HIS A 155 5.97 2.83 4.68
CA HIS A 155 4.67 3.49 4.67
C HIS A 155 4.45 4.32 5.96
N VAL A 156 4.78 3.73 7.11
CA VAL A 156 4.73 4.43 8.42
C VAL A 156 5.63 5.65 8.40
N ALA A 157 6.90 5.49 7.98
CA ALA A 157 7.87 6.57 7.97
C ALA A 157 7.46 7.71 7.01
N ILE A 158 6.97 7.37 5.81
CA ILE A 158 6.41 8.33 4.85
C ILE A 158 5.27 9.12 5.48
N LEU A 159 4.29 8.45 6.10
CA LEU A 159 3.13 9.11 6.67
C LEU A 159 3.48 9.97 7.90
N MET A 160 4.48 9.59 8.69
CA MET A 160 5.04 10.43 9.75
C MET A 160 5.67 11.71 9.18
N GLY A 161 6.42 11.61 8.08
CA GLY A 161 6.98 12.75 7.37
C GLY A 161 5.91 13.68 6.80
N VAL A 162 4.85 13.12 6.22
CA VAL A 162 3.67 13.86 5.76
C VAL A 162 3.00 14.62 6.91
N ALA A 163 2.83 13.99 8.07
CA ALA A 163 2.25 14.63 9.24
C ALA A 163 3.11 15.81 9.73
N GLU A 164 4.43 15.68 9.71
CA GLU A 164 5.36 16.76 10.07
C GLU A 164 5.22 17.95 9.12
N ILE A 165 5.24 17.73 7.80
CA ILE A 165 5.11 18.79 6.80
C ILE A 165 3.75 19.48 6.92
N LEU A 166 2.65 18.71 6.89
CA LEU A 166 1.31 19.29 6.87
C LEU A 166 0.98 20.00 8.19
N SER A 167 1.57 19.60 9.33
CA SER A 167 1.41 20.32 10.59
C SER A 167 2.03 21.72 10.55
N THR A 168 3.13 21.92 9.82
CA THR A 168 3.75 23.25 9.63
C THR A 168 2.94 24.17 8.71
N MET A 169 2.08 23.58 7.87
CA MET A 169 1.22 24.28 6.91
C MET A 169 -0.23 24.41 7.42
N ARG A 170 -0.49 24.15 8.70
CA ARG A 170 -1.83 24.08 9.30
C ARG A 170 -2.75 25.23 8.93
N ASP A 171 -2.24 26.48 8.98
CA ASP A 171 -3.03 27.68 8.71
C ASP A 171 -3.46 27.81 7.24
N ASP A 172 -2.74 27.16 6.34
CA ASP A 172 -3.04 27.12 4.89
C ASP A 172 -3.95 25.97 4.50
N ILE A 173 -4.05 24.92 5.34
CA ILE A 173 -4.90 23.76 5.11
C ILE A 173 -6.38 24.17 5.17
N LYS A 174 -7.12 23.79 4.11
CA LYS A 174 -8.57 23.98 3.99
C LYS A 174 -9.28 22.67 4.24
N GLY A 175 -9.72 22.44 5.46
CA GLY A 175 -10.38 21.20 5.85
C GLY A 175 -9.67 20.48 7.00
N THR A 176 -9.82 19.17 7.05
CA THR A 176 -9.27 18.32 8.10
C THR A 176 -8.52 17.15 7.47
N ILE A 177 -7.39 16.76 8.04
CA ILE A 177 -6.63 15.58 7.65
C ILE A 177 -6.77 14.54 8.75
N VAL A 178 -7.09 13.31 8.35
CA VAL A 178 -7.16 12.14 9.24
C VAL A 178 -6.01 11.21 8.86
N PHE A 179 -4.99 11.13 9.71
CA PHE A 179 -3.91 10.17 9.59
C PHE A 179 -4.33 8.83 10.18
N ILE A 180 -4.22 7.76 9.43
CA ILE A 180 -4.59 6.40 9.82
C ILE A 180 -3.33 5.54 9.75
N PHE A 181 -2.80 5.15 10.91
CA PHE A 181 -1.75 4.16 11.04
C PHE A 181 -2.42 2.85 11.45
N GLN A 182 -2.48 1.93 10.49
CA GLN A 182 -3.33 0.75 10.55
C GLN A 182 -2.54 -0.48 10.96
N PRO A 183 -3.03 -1.30 11.91
CA PRO A 183 -2.43 -2.59 12.25
C PRO A 183 -2.93 -3.70 11.32
N ALA A 184 -2.24 -4.84 11.34
CA ALA A 184 -2.71 -6.14 10.85
C ALA A 184 -3.25 -6.15 9.41
N GLU A 185 -2.56 -5.51 8.46
CA GLU A 185 -2.89 -5.58 7.03
C GLU A 185 -2.69 -7.00 6.50
N GLU A 186 -1.63 -7.67 6.92
CA GLU A 186 -1.25 -9.05 6.52
C GLU A 186 -2.17 -10.13 7.14
N GLY A 187 -3.15 -9.69 7.91
CA GLY A 187 -4.14 -10.52 8.57
C GLY A 187 -3.95 -10.63 10.08
N ALA A 188 -5.06 -10.53 10.81
CA ALA A 188 -5.06 -10.69 12.25
C ALA A 188 -4.70 -12.13 12.67
N PRO A 189 -4.10 -12.30 13.86
CA PRO A 189 -3.86 -13.63 14.43
C PRO A 189 -5.14 -14.47 14.52
N PRO A 190 -5.04 -15.82 14.45
CA PRO A 190 -6.22 -16.68 14.51
C PRO A 190 -7.09 -16.42 15.75
N GLY A 191 -8.38 -16.17 15.53
CA GLY A 191 -9.36 -15.88 16.57
C GLY A 191 -9.46 -14.41 16.97
N GLU A 192 -8.68 -13.53 16.36
CA GLU A 192 -8.77 -12.08 16.53
C GLU A 192 -9.40 -11.41 15.30
N GLU A 193 -10.10 -10.29 15.51
CA GLU A 193 -10.41 -9.33 14.45
C GLU A 193 -9.24 -8.35 14.32
N GLY A 194 -9.11 -7.62 13.20
CA GLY A 194 -8.04 -6.62 13.02
C GLY A 194 -8.12 -5.92 11.67
N GLY A 195 -7.06 -5.18 11.35
CA GLY A 195 -6.87 -4.51 10.06
C GLY A 195 -7.86 -3.40 9.78
N ALA A 196 -7.91 -3.00 8.52
CA ALA A 196 -8.81 -1.95 8.04
C ALA A 196 -10.28 -2.24 8.33
N LYS A 197 -10.68 -3.52 8.25
CA LYS A 197 -12.07 -3.93 8.53
C LYS A 197 -12.51 -3.56 9.96
N LEU A 198 -11.66 -3.79 10.95
CA LEU A 198 -11.98 -3.44 12.33
C LEU A 198 -11.91 -1.93 12.55
N MET A 199 -10.94 -1.22 11.97
CA MET A 199 -10.89 0.25 12.04
C MET A 199 -12.13 0.92 11.44
N VAL A 200 -12.64 0.41 10.31
CA VAL A 200 -13.90 0.89 9.71
C VAL A 200 -15.08 0.63 10.64
N LYS A 201 -15.17 -0.56 11.22
CA LYS A 201 -16.20 -0.93 12.20
C LYS A 201 -16.19 -0.02 13.45
N GLU A 202 -15.00 0.42 13.87
CA GLU A 202 -14.78 1.37 14.97
C GLU A 202 -14.95 2.84 14.58
N GLY A 203 -15.37 3.13 13.34
CA GLY A 203 -15.78 4.45 12.91
C GLY A 203 -14.65 5.38 12.44
N VAL A 204 -13.45 4.86 12.11
CA VAL A 204 -12.29 5.68 11.74
C VAL A 204 -12.57 6.69 10.63
N LEU A 205 -13.41 6.36 9.66
CA LEU A 205 -13.83 7.25 8.57
C LEU A 205 -15.11 8.02 8.93
N LYS A 206 -16.16 7.30 9.35
CA LYS A 206 -17.49 7.86 9.53
C LYS A 206 -17.55 8.92 10.61
N ASP A 207 -16.90 8.68 11.76
CA ASP A 207 -16.94 9.59 12.91
C ASP A 207 -16.23 10.93 12.63
N ASN A 208 -15.39 10.96 11.58
CA ASN A 208 -14.67 12.14 11.16
C ASN A 208 -15.24 12.77 9.87
N GLY A 209 -16.27 12.16 9.26
CA GLY A 209 -16.86 12.65 8.03
C GLY A 209 -15.88 12.69 6.85
N VAL A 210 -15.05 11.65 6.70
CA VAL A 210 -14.04 11.57 5.63
C VAL A 210 -14.70 11.59 4.26
N ASP A 211 -14.24 12.49 3.39
CA ASP A 211 -14.72 12.63 2.01
C ASP A 211 -13.95 11.72 1.03
N VAL A 212 -12.64 11.54 1.23
CA VAL A 212 -11.75 10.68 0.41
C VAL A 212 -10.61 10.10 1.23
N ILE A 213 -10.02 9.02 0.73
CA ILE A 213 -8.83 8.41 1.33
C ILE A 213 -7.73 8.18 0.28
N PHE A 214 -6.48 8.52 0.64
CA PHE A 214 -5.29 8.18 -0.11
C PHE A 214 -4.42 7.19 0.65
N GLY A 215 -3.84 6.23 -0.08
CA GLY A 215 -2.84 5.32 0.43
C GLY A 215 -1.79 5.02 -0.64
N LEU A 216 -0.66 4.50 -0.22
CA LEU A 216 0.37 4.02 -1.13
C LEU A 216 0.97 2.70 -0.63
N HIS A 217 1.58 1.96 -1.54
CA HIS A 217 2.40 0.80 -1.23
C HIS A 217 3.73 0.90 -1.94
N ILE A 218 4.82 0.65 -1.23
CA ILE A 218 6.15 0.54 -1.84
C ILE A 218 6.23 -0.73 -2.69
N ASN A 219 6.95 -0.71 -3.80
CA ASN A 219 7.06 -1.87 -4.69
C ASN A 219 8.53 -2.19 -5.00
N SER A 220 8.98 -3.36 -4.58
CA SER A 220 10.38 -3.82 -4.77
C SER A 220 10.76 -4.08 -6.23
N LYS A 221 9.80 -4.10 -7.16
CA LYS A 221 10.02 -4.35 -8.60
C LYS A 221 9.73 -3.14 -9.48
N THR A 222 9.46 -2.00 -8.88
CA THR A 222 9.33 -0.70 -9.56
C THR A 222 10.52 0.16 -9.14
N GLU A 223 11.23 0.74 -10.09
CA GLU A 223 12.40 1.58 -9.84
C GLU A 223 12.03 2.81 -8.99
N VAL A 224 12.93 3.23 -8.10
CA VAL A 224 12.76 4.46 -7.31
C VAL A 224 12.52 5.67 -8.22
N GLY A 225 11.67 6.58 -7.77
CA GLY A 225 11.24 7.74 -8.56
C GLY A 225 10.01 7.49 -9.45
N HIS A 226 9.54 6.26 -9.58
CA HIS A 226 8.37 5.90 -10.40
C HIS A 226 7.13 5.68 -9.55
N VAL A 227 5.96 6.01 -10.12
CA VAL A 227 4.63 5.79 -9.53
C VAL A 227 3.77 5.00 -10.50
N ASN A 228 3.17 3.91 -10.02
CA ASN A 228 2.23 3.11 -10.76
C ASN A 228 0.81 3.30 -10.23
N TYR A 229 -0.17 3.36 -11.11
CA TYR A 229 -1.59 3.50 -10.77
C TYR A 229 -2.49 2.71 -11.70
N LYS A 230 -3.70 2.40 -11.24
CA LYS A 230 -4.78 1.85 -12.08
C LYS A 230 -6.13 2.34 -11.58
N PRO A 231 -6.97 2.97 -12.42
CA PRO A 231 -8.36 3.25 -12.07
C PRO A 231 -9.19 1.96 -12.02
N GLY A 232 -10.20 1.92 -11.17
CA GLY A 232 -11.05 0.75 -11.00
C GLY A 232 -10.41 -0.34 -10.14
N GLY A 233 -10.73 -1.60 -10.41
CA GLY A 233 -10.16 -2.74 -9.69
C GLY A 233 -8.65 -2.83 -9.87
N THR A 234 -7.90 -2.57 -8.81
CA THR A 234 -6.44 -2.52 -8.80
C THR A 234 -5.83 -3.78 -8.21
N LEU A 235 -6.33 -4.23 -7.06
CA LEU A 235 -5.99 -5.51 -6.45
C LEU A 235 -7.25 -6.35 -6.24
N ALA A 236 -7.11 -7.68 -6.34
CA ALA A 236 -8.25 -8.57 -6.35
C ALA A 236 -8.89 -8.76 -4.97
N ALA A 237 -10.19 -8.95 -4.96
CA ALA A 237 -10.85 -9.57 -3.82
C ALA A 237 -10.31 -10.98 -3.59
N VAL A 238 -10.19 -11.38 -2.33
CA VAL A 238 -9.80 -12.73 -1.93
C VAL A 238 -10.92 -13.40 -1.17
N ASN A 239 -11.30 -14.60 -1.64
CA ASN A 239 -12.28 -15.42 -0.94
C ASN A 239 -11.76 -16.84 -0.80
N ARG A 240 -12.00 -17.46 0.35
CA ARG A 240 -11.73 -18.87 0.57
C ARG A 240 -12.93 -19.69 0.14
N LEU A 241 -12.69 -20.72 -0.68
CA LEU A 241 -13.71 -21.64 -1.16
C LEU A 241 -13.53 -23.00 -0.49
N VAL A 242 -14.60 -23.52 0.10
CA VAL A 242 -14.66 -24.90 0.61
C VAL A 242 -15.86 -25.60 -0.01
N ILE A 243 -15.63 -26.76 -0.62
CA ILE A 243 -16.67 -27.61 -1.18
C ILE A 243 -16.56 -29.00 -0.55
N LYS A 244 -17.61 -29.43 0.14
CA LYS A 244 -17.76 -30.78 0.67
C LYS A 244 -18.72 -31.56 -0.20
N VAL A 245 -18.23 -32.62 -0.83
CA VAL A 245 -19.03 -33.54 -1.67
C VAL A 245 -19.31 -34.79 -0.88
N LYS A 246 -20.59 -35.06 -0.63
CA LYS A 246 -21.06 -36.24 0.07
C LYS A 246 -21.66 -37.23 -0.93
N GLY A 247 -21.16 -38.43 -0.89
CA GLY A 247 -21.64 -39.57 -1.68
C GLY A 247 -22.16 -40.71 -0.80
N LYS A 248 -21.91 -41.93 -1.22
CA LYS A 248 -22.25 -43.12 -0.48
C LYS A 248 -21.10 -44.11 -0.59
N GLN A 249 -20.49 -44.45 0.54
CA GLN A 249 -19.39 -45.37 0.63
C GLN A 249 -19.76 -46.78 0.10
N THR A 250 -18.84 -47.40 -0.62
CA THR A 250 -18.99 -48.77 -1.14
C THR A 250 -17.65 -49.40 -1.47
N HIS A 251 -17.67 -50.70 -1.83
CA HIS A 251 -16.48 -51.39 -2.32
C HIS A 251 -16.07 -50.87 -3.69
N GLY A 252 -14.79 -50.60 -3.91
CA GLY A 252 -14.28 -50.01 -5.15
C GLY A 252 -14.52 -50.86 -6.42
N SER A 253 -14.74 -52.17 -6.29
CA SER A 253 -15.09 -53.03 -7.42
C SER A 253 -16.58 -53.09 -7.76
N THR A 254 -17.45 -52.52 -6.90
CA THR A 254 -18.90 -52.46 -7.09
C THR A 254 -19.46 -51.02 -6.95
N PRO A 255 -18.92 -50.04 -7.74
CA PRO A 255 -19.24 -48.63 -7.58
C PRO A 255 -20.73 -48.29 -7.75
N TRP A 256 -21.49 -49.11 -8.49
CA TRP A 256 -22.93 -48.96 -8.70
C TRP A 256 -23.80 -49.19 -7.45
N THR A 257 -23.22 -49.66 -6.35
CA THR A 257 -23.91 -49.82 -5.07
C THR A 257 -23.79 -48.61 -4.14
N GLY A 258 -22.96 -47.63 -4.54
CA GLY A 258 -22.71 -46.40 -3.84
C GLY A 258 -22.83 -45.18 -4.72
N VAL A 259 -22.26 -44.04 -4.27
CA VAL A 259 -22.10 -42.80 -5.04
C VAL A 259 -20.68 -42.31 -4.79
N ASP A 260 -19.85 -42.21 -5.83
CA ASP A 260 -18.43 -41.89 -5.71
C ASP A 260 -18.20 -40.35 -5.64
N PRO A 261 -17.89 -39.79 -4.45
CA PRO A 261 -17.65 -38.34 -4.32
C PRO A 261 -16.31 -37.93 -4.93
N ILE A 262 -15.35 -38.84 -5.18
CA ILE A 262 -14.09 -38.49 -5.87
C ILE A 262 -14.35 -38.20 -7.34
N ALA A 263 -15.11 -39.06 -8.01
CA ALA A 263 -15.49 -38.85 -9.41
C ALA A 263 -16.33 -37.57 -9.59
N VAL A 264 -17.27 -37.31 -8.67
CA VAL A 264 -18.08 -36.10 -8.64
C VAL A 264 -17.22 -34.85 -8.43
N SER A 265 -16.24 -34.91 -7.52
CA SER A 265 -15.34 -33.78 -7.26
C SER A 265 -14.51 -33.42 -8.49
N ALA A 266 -14.05 -34.39 -9.27
CA ALA A 266 -13.34 -34.16 -10.53
C ALA A 266 -14.24 -33.41 -11.55
N GLN A 267 -15.51 -33.78 -11.67
CA GLN A 267 -16.47 -33.09 -12.54
C GLN A 267 -16.76 -31.66 -12.04
N ILE A 268 -16.88 -31.45 -10.72
CA ILE A 268 -17.04 -30.13 -10.13
C ILE A 268 -15.85 -29.23 -10.47
N ILE A 269 -14.60 -29.71 -10.32
CA ILE A 269 -13.40 -28.95 -10.65
C ILE A 269 -13.44 -28.49 -12.12
N GLN A 270 -13.82 -29.37 -13.06
CA GLN A 270 -13.99 -29.01 -14.47
C GLN A 270 -15.11 -27.97 -14.67
N GLY A 271 -16.24 -28.17 -13.99
CA GLY A 271 -17.36 -27.22 -14.02
C GLY A 271 -16.97 -25.81 -13.51
N LEU A 272 -16.13 -25.73 -12.46
CA LEU A 272 -15.62 -24.44 -11.96
C LEU A 272 -14.75 -23.72 -13.01
N GLN A 273 -13.91 -24.45 -13.75
CA GLN A 273 -13.13 -23.84 -14.84
C GLN A 273 -14.01 -23.38 -15.99
N HIS A 274 -15.15 -24.04 -16.21
CA HIS A 274 -16.13 -23.62 -17.20
C HIS A 274 -16.80 -22.28 -16.86
N ILE A 275 -16.99 -21.98 -15.57
CA ILE A 275 -17.48 -20.66 -15.10
C ILE A 275 -16.56 -19.56 -15.61
N ILE A 276 -15.25 -19.69 -15.37
CA ILE A 276 -14.26 -18.69 -15.80
C ILE A 276 -14.24 -18.56 -17.32
N SER A 277 -14.11 -19.67 -18.03
CA SER A 277 -13.88 -19.66 -19.47
C SER A 277 -15.12 -19.38 -20.31
N ARG A 278 -16.37 -19.56 -19.80
CA ARG A 278 -17.61 -19.49 -20.59
C ARG A 278 -18.70 -18.61 -20.00
N GLN A 279 -18.65 -18.27 -18.69
CA GLN A 279 -19.71 -17.53 -18.01
C GLN A 279 -19.24 -16.18 -17.43
N THR A 280 -17.92 -15.94 -17.43
CA THR A 280 -17.31 -14.71 -16.91
C THR A 280 -16.87 -13.82 -18.05
N GLN A 281 -17.21 -12.53 -18.00
CA GLN A 281 -16.81 -11.54 -19.01
C GLN A 281 -15.36 -11.09 -18.75
N LEU A 282 -14.38 -11.88 -19.21
CA LEU A 282 -12.95 -11.62 -19.00
C LEU A 282 -12.44 -10.35 -19.72
N THR A 283 -13.22 -9.78 -20.66
CA THR A 283 -12.91 -8.49 -21.28
C THR A 283 -13.23 -7.30 -20.37
N LYS A 284 -14.04 -7.50 -19.32
CA LYS A 284 -14.32 -6.47 -18.30
C LYS A 284 -13.19 -6.44 -17.26
N GLU A 285 -12.98 -7.56 -16.59
CA GLU A 285 -11.92 -7.73 -15.60
C GLU A 285 -11.56 -9.23 -15.46
N ALA A 286 -10.40 -9.52 -14.88
CA ALA A 286 -9.95 -10.89 -14.64
C ALA A 286 -10.67 -11.54 -13.44
N ALA A 287 -10.81 -12.87 -13.52
CA ALA A 287 -11.26 -13.70 -12.40
C ALA A 287 -10.52 -15.04 -12.39
N VAL A 288 -10.30 -15.58 -11.19
CA VAL A 288 -9.59 -16.85 -10.99
C VAL A 288 -10.36 -17.69 -9.97
N ILE A 289 -10.51 -19.00 -10.28
CA ILE A 289 -10.94 -20.01 -9.33
C ILE A 289 -9.87 -21.12 -9.32
N SER A 290 -9.27 -21.37 -8.16
CA SER A 290 -8.28 -22.42 -8.00
C SER A 290 -8.67 -23.34 -6.85
N ILE A 291 -8.63 -24.65 -7.06
CA ILE A 291 -8.68 -25.66 -6.00
C ILE A 291 -7.23 -26.03 -5.68
N GLY A 292 -6.76 -25.64 -4.49
CA GLY A 292 -5.38 -25.90 -4.05
C GLY A 292 -5.22 -27.15 -3.20
N LYS A 293 -6.33 -27.69 -2.66
CA LYS A 293 -6.32 -28.91 -1.84
C LYS A 293 -7.58 -29.73 -2.12
N ILE A 294 -7.39 -31.04 -2.25
CA ILE A 294 -8.47 -32.04 -2.27
C ILE A 294 -8.12 -33.15 -1.31
N SER A 295 -9.07 -33.58 -0.49
CA SER A 295 -8.88 -34.67 0.52
C SER A 295 -10.08 -35.58 0.54
N GLY A 296 -9.85 -36.90 0.45
CA GLY A 296 -10.89 -37.90 0.55
C GLY A 296 -10.35 -39.31 0.29
N GLY A 297 -10.99 -40.32 0.90
CA GLY A 297 -10.57 -41.69 0.79
C GLY A 297 -9.40 -42.09 1.71
N VAL A 298 -9.35 -43.36 2.07
CA VAL A 298 -8.31 -43.91 2.97
C VAL A 298 -7.61 -45.13 2.36
N ARG A 299 -8.22 -45.77 1.35
CA ARG A 299 -7.71 -46.99 0.74
C ARG A 299 -8.20 -47.17 -0.70
N SER A 300 -7.37 -47.73 -1.58
CA SER A 300 -7.61 -47.83 -3.02
C SER A 300 -8.87 -48.62 -3.43
N ASN A 301 -9.32 -49.57 -2.58
CA ASN A 301 -10.48 -50.40 -2.85
C ASN A 301 -11.75 -50.01 -2.08
N ILE A 302 -11.80 -48.75 -1.55
CA ILE A 302 -12.95 -48.19 -0.85
C ILE A 302 -13.30 -46.86 -1.49
N ILE A 303 -14.50 -46.73 -2.03
CA ILE A 303 -15.10 -45.43 -2.38
C ILE A 303 -15.48 -44.77 -1.07
N PRO A 304 -14.99 -43.53 -0.79
CA PRO A 304 -15.27 -42.86 0.48
C PRO A 304 -16.69 -42.28 0.55
N GLU A 305 -17.09 -41.86 1.73
CA GLU A 305 -18.38 -41.19 1.93
C GLU A 305 -18.31 -39.69 1.59
N GLU A 306 -17.15 -39.05 1.79
CA GLU A 306 -17.00 -37.59 1.60
C GLU A 306 -15.65 -37.26 0.96
N VAL A 307 -15.63 -36.16 0.19
CA VAL A 307 -14.44 -35.48 -0.31
C VAL A 307 -14.55 -34.00 0.02
N GLU A 308 -13.49 -33.41 0.56
CA GLU A 308 -13.36 -31.97 0.78
C GLU A 308 -12.38 -31.34 -0.22
N MET A 309 -12.80 -30.24 -0.84
CA MET A 309 -11.96 -29.40 -1.68
C MET A 309 -11.84 -28.01 -1.06
N ILE A 310 -10.61 -27.45 -1.03
CA ILE A 310 -10.33 -26.10 -0.54
C ILE A 310 -9.63 -25.33 -1.64
N GLY A 311 -10.09 -24.09 -1.88
CA GLY A 311 -9.58 -23.23 -2.93
C GLY A 311 -9.62 -21.75 -2.62
N THR A 312 -9.29 -20.98 -3.62
CA THR A 312 -9.37 -19.51 -3.59
C THR A 312 -10.12 -18.98 -4.81
N ILE A 313 -10.82 -17.88 -4.59
CA ILE A 313 -11.47 -17.10 -5.66
C ILE A 313 -10.84 -15.72 -5.65
N ARG A 314 -10.48 -15.21 -6.84
CA ARG A 314 -9.97 -13.85 -7.06
C ARG A 314 -10.83 -13.16 -8.09
N THR A 315 -11.24 -11.94 -7.82
CA THR A 315 -12.03 -11.12 -8.76
C THR A 315 -11.63 -9.66 -8.63
N LEU A 316 -11.69 -8.91 -9.73
CA LEU A 316 -11.32 -7.49 -9.80
C LEU A 316 -12.54 -6.57 -9.98
N ASP A 317 -13.74 -7.13 -9.92
CA ASP A 317 -15.02 -6.41 -10.04
C ASP A 317 -16.04 -7.02 -9.09
N THR A 318 -16.73 -6.18 -8.31
CA THR A 318 -17.65 -6.61 -7.26
C THR A 318 -18.90 -7.32 -7.81
N GLU A 319 -19.44 -6.88 -8.95
CA GLU A 319 -20.61 -7.53 -9.55
C GLU A 319 -20.23 -8.88 -10.18
N MET A 320 -19.05 -8.95 -10.79
CA MET A 320 -18.46 -10.21 -11.25
C MET A 320 -18.25 -11.18 -10.08
N GLN A 321 -17.77 -10.71 -8.92
CA GLN A 321 -17.61 -11.52 -7.71
C GLN A 321 -18.92 -12.16 -7.29
N LYS A 322 -19.99 -11.38 -7.15
CA LYS A 322 -21.33 -11.87 -6.78
C LYS A 322 -21.80 -12.95 -7.77
N LYS A 323 -21.66 -12.69 -9.07
CA LYS A 323 -22.02 -13.65 -10.12
C LYS A 323 -21.20 -14.94 -10.03
N VAL A 324 -19.89 -14.86 -9.88
CA VAL A 324 -18.98 -16.01 -9.77
C VAL A 324 -19.35 -16.84 -8.54
N HIS A 325 -19.62 -16.23 -7.40
CA HIS A 325 -20.07 -16.92 -6.19
C HIS A 325 -21.38 -17.70 -6.42
N ALA A 326 -22.36 -17.08 -7.06
CA ALA A 326 -23.63 -17.72 -7.39
C ALA A 326 -23.46 -18.90 -8.38
N ASP A 327 -22.59 -18.71 -9.39
CA ASP A 327 -22.31 -19.74 -10.40
C ASP A 327 -21.58 -20.93 -9.79
N ILE A 328 -20.62 -20.71 -8.87
CA ILE A 328 -19.93 -21.79 -8.14
C ILE A 328 -20.93 -22.64 -7.35
N ARG A 329 -21.78 -22.00 -6.54
CA ARG A 329 -22.81 -22.71 -5.76
C ARG A 329 -23.72 -23.54 -6.65
N ARG A 330 -24.26 -22.91 -7.70
CA ARG A 330 -25.15 -23.58 -8.66
C ARG A 330 -24.46 -24.76 -9.34
N THR A 331 -23.24 -24.56 -9.86
CA THR A 331 -22.52 -25.56 -10.63
C THR A 331 -22.16 -26.78 -9.78
N ALA A 332 -21.58 -26.56 -8.59
CA ALA A 332 -21.20 -27.65 -7.69
C ALA A 332 -22.43 -28.46 -7.25
N THR A 333 -23.50 -27.79 -6.84
CA THR A 333 -24.74 -28.46 -6.40
C THR A 333 -25.39 -29.26 -7.53
N LYS A 334 -25.50 -28.69 -8.74
CA LYS A 334 -26.19 -29.38 -9.85
C LYS A 334 -25.39 -30.57 -10.40
N ILE A 335 -24.06 -30.48 -10.40
CA ILE A 335 -23.21 -31.64 -10.77
C ILE A 335 -23.36 -32.75 -9.75
N ALA A 336 -23.33 -32.46 -8.45
CA ALA A 336 -23.50 -33.47 -7.42
C ALA A 336 -24.90 -34.11 -7.48
N GLU A 337 -25.95 -33.31 -7.58
CA GLU A 337 -27.35 -33.79 -7.70
C GLU A 337 -27.55 -34.74 -8.91
N SER A 338 -26.87 -34.48 -10.04
CA SER A 338 -27.05 -35.24 -11.28
C SER A 338 -26.71 -36.73 -11.13
N VAL A 339 -25.93 -37.10 -10.12
CA VAL A 339 -25.49 -38.50 -9.84
C VAL A 339 -25.92 -38.97 -8.46
N GLY A 340 -26.82 -38.27 -7.78
CA GLY A 340 -27.32 -38.62 -6.46
C GLY A 340 -26.38 -38.32 -5.29
N ALA A 341 -25.36 -37.46 -5.51
CA ALA A 341 -24.52 -36.88 -4.47
C ALA A 341 -25.08 -35.52 -3.99
N THR A 342 -24.49 -34.98 -2.92
CA THR A 342 -24.73 -33.61 -2.50
C THR A 342 -23.41 -32.83 -2.44
N ALA A 343 -23.46 -31.51 -2.70
CA ALA A 343 -22.32 -30.62 -2.52
C ALA A 343 -22.72 -29.44 -1.62
N GLU A 344 -21.97 -29.29 -0.54
CA GLU A 344 -22.06 -28.14 0.35
C GLU A 344 -20.96 -27.14 0.00
N VAL A 345 -21.33 -25.90 -0.34
CA VAL A 345 -20.41 -24.85 -0.79
C VAL A 345 -20.37 -23.72 0.21
N THR A 346 -19.24 -23.54 0.86
CA THR A 346 -18.94 -22.42 1.74
C THR A 346 -17.96 -21.47 1.04
N ILE A 347 -18.30 -20.20 0.96
CA ILE A 347 -17.44 -19.13 0.48
C ILE A 347 -17.27 -18.13 1.62
N GLU A 348 -16.06 -18.06 2.14
CA GLU A 348 -15.69 -17.12 3.18
C GLU A 348 -15.12 -15.88 2.49
N GLU A 349 -15.79 -14.75 2.62
CA GLU A 349 -15.36 -13.49 2.03
C GLU A 349 -14.24 -12.88 2.90
N GLY A 350 -13.05 -12.72 2.30
CA GLY A 350 -11.90 -12.02 2.85
C GLY A 350 -11.91 -10.54 2.43
N TYR A 351 -10.79 -10.08 1.87
CA TYR A 351 -10.66 -8.68 1.45
C TYR A 351 -11.51 -8.41 0.19
N PRO A 352 -12.22 -7.26 0.14
CA PRO A 352 -12.89 -6.79 -1.07
C PRO A 352 -11.90 -6.47 -2.20
N VAL A 353 -12.42 -6.08 -3.37
CA VAL A 353 -11.61 -5.48 -4.44
C VAL A 353 -11.03 -4.18 -3.94
N THR A 354 -9.70 -3.99 -4.03
CA THR A 354 -9.09 -2.69 -3.85
C THR A 354 -9.40 -1.85 -5.08
N TYR A 355 -10.32 -0.91 -4.90
CA TYR A 355 -10.93 -0.16 -5.99
C TYR A 355 -10.52 1.30 -5.93
N ASN A 356 -9.73 1.73 -6.91
CA ASN A 356 -9.43 3.15 -7.10
C ASN A 356 -10.60 3.83 -7.81
N ASP A 357 -11.22 4.81 -7.14
CA ASP A 357 -12.33 5.56 -7.74
C ASP A 357 -11.86 6.24 -9.04
N PRO A 358 -12.49 5.94 -10.20
CA PRO A 358 -12.02 6.47 -11.48
C PRO A 358 -12.12 8.00 -11.59
N ALA A 359 -13.13 8.62 -10.96
CA ALA A 359 -13.28 10.07 -10.98
C ALA A 359 -12.23 10.75 -10.12
N LEU A 360 -11.98 10.23 -8.91
CA LEU A 360 -10.90 10.70 -8.04
C LEU A 360 -9.54 10.48 -8.70
N THR A 361 -9.29 9.32 -9.30
CA THR A 361 -8.03 9.02 -10.00
C THR A 361 -7.79 10.03 -11.13
N ALA A 362 -8.80 10.28 -11.98
CA ALA A 362 -8.70 11.25 -13.07
C ALA A 362 -8.48 12.68 -12.55
N GLN A 363 -9.16 13.07 -11.47
CA GLN A 363 -9.00 14.38 -10.84
C GLN A 363 -7.58 14.60 -10.31
N MET A 364 -6.95 13.55 -9.76
CA MET A 364 -5.65 13.62 -9.09
C MET A 364 -4.47 13.27 -10.00
N LEU A 365 -4.69 12.79 -11.23
CA LEU A 365 -3.63 12.35 -12.13
C LEU A 365 -2.59 13.44 -12.41
N SER A 366 -3.03 14.69 -12.64
CA SER A 366 -2.10 15.81 -12.85
C SER A 366 -1.23 16.11 -11.63
N THR A 367 -1.73 15.84 -10.42
CA THR A 367 -0.98 16.00 -9.17
C THR A 367 0.08 14.90 -9.03
N ILE A 368 -0.27 13.67 -9.40
CA ILE A 368 0.68 12.55 -9.43
C ILE A 368 1.80 12.84 -10.44
N GLU A 369 1.43 13.24 -11.66
CA GLU A 369 2.37 13.59 -12.74
C GLU A 369 3.29 14.76 -12.35
N SER A 370 2.78 15.77 -11.66
CA SER A 370 3.62 16.90 -11.21
C SER A 370 4.56 16.53 -10.06
N SER A 371 4.21 15.55 -9.22
CA SER A 371 5.03 15.10 -8.10
C SER A 371 6.17 14.18 -8.52
N ALA A 372 5.96 13.30 -9.50
CA ALA A 372 6.92 12.28 -9.92
C ALA A 372 7.62 12.58 -11.27
N GLY A 373 7.11 13.55 -12.04
CA GLY A 373 7.41 13.69 -13.46
C GLY A 373 6.50 12.79 -14.31
N LYS A 374 5.92 13.34 -15.36
CA LYS A 374 4.92 12.63 -16.19
C LYS A 374 5.45 11.32 -16.78
N GLU A 375 6.72 11.30 -17.16
CA GLU A 375 7.42 10.14 -17.71
C GLU A 375 7.61 9.00 -16.71
N ASN A 376 7.50 9.28 -15.42
CA ASN A 376 7.68 8.32 -14.33
C ASN A 376 6.34 7.80 -13.77
N VAL A 377 5.21 8.23 -14.35
CA VAL A 377 3.86 7.81 -13.91
C VAL A 377 3.27 6.83 -14.91
N HIS A 378 3.00 5.61 -14.44
CA HIS A 378 2.63 4.50 -15.31
C HIS A 378 1.26 3.94 -14.97
N LEU A 379 0.40 3.83 -16.00
CA LEU A 379 -0.80 3.03 -15.91
C LEU A 379 -0.42 1.55 -16.01
N ILE A 380 -0.79 0.76 -15.00
CA ILE A 380 -0.46 -0.66 -14.93
C ILE A 380 -1.69 -1.55 -15.07
N ASP A 381 -1.48 -2.84 -15.32
CA ASP A 381 -2.51 -3.85 -15.22
C ASP A 381 -2.87 -4.15 -13.76
N ALA A 382 -4.08 -4.65 -13.53
CA ALA A 382 -4.51 -5.13 -12.22
C ALA A 382 -3.68 -6.32 -11.75
N ARG A 383 -3.56 -6.45 -10.43
CA ARG A 383 -2.85 -7.57 -9.80
C ARG A 383 -3.82 -8.48 -9.04
N THR A 384 -3.49 -9.75 -8.93
CA THR A 384 -4.32 -10.74 -8.23
C THR A 384 -3.98 -10.87 -6.73
N GLY A 385 -3.03 -10.09 -6.21
CA GLY A 385 -2.82 -9.86 -4.79
C GLY A 385 -4.06 -9.19 -4.17
N ALA A 386 -4.14 -9.18 -2.85
CA ALA A 386 -5.20 -8.52 -2.10
C ALA A 386 -4.58 -7.49 -1.13
N GLU A 387 -5.39 -6.51 -0.72
CA GLU A 387 -4.99 -5.39 0.13
C GLU A 387 -6.23 -4.92 0.91
N ASP A 388 -6.11 -4.79 2.21
CA ASP A 388 -7.24 -4.49 3.07
C ASP A 388 -7.63 -2.99 3.10
N PHE A 389 -6.82 -2.10 2.49
CA PHE A 389 -7.23 -0.74 2.12
C PHE A 389 -8.58 -0.73 1.40
N SER A 390 -8.91 -1.83 0.75
CA SER A 390 -10.20 -2.09 0.11
C SER A 390 -11.41 -1.86 1.01
N PHE A 391 -11.29 -2.08 2.33
CA PHE A 391 -12.38 -1.80 3.26
C PHE A 391 -12.62 -0.29 3.41
N PHE A 392 -11.58 0.52 3.42
CA PHE A 392 -11.71 1.98 3.42
C PHE A 392 -12.27 2.49 2.09
N ALA A 393 -11.74 2.01 0.97
CA ALA A 393 -12.16 2.41 -0.38
C ALA A 393 -13.60 1.98 -0.71
N LYS A 394 -14.18 1.08 0.07
CA LYS A 394 -15.59 0.69 -0.03
C LYS A 394 -16.55 1.68 0.65
N GLU A 395 -16.05 2.42 1.66
CA GLU A 395 -16.84 3.39 2.43
C GLU A 395 -16.77 4.80 1.81
N VAL A 396 -15.61 5.20 1.27
CA VAL A 396 -15.37 6.51 0.65
C VAL A 396 -14.55 6.36 -0.62
N PRO A 397 -14.61 7.31 -1.59
CA PRO A 397 -13.71 7.28 -2.73
C PRO A 397 -12.25 7.18 -2.30
N GLY A 398 -11.57 6.12 -2.76
CA GLY A 398 -10.17 5.84 -2.43
C GLY A 398 -9.26 5.92 -3.65
N LEU A 399 -8.00 6.26 -3.42
CA LEU A 399 -6.92 6.18 -4.41
C LEU A 399 -5.69 5.55 -3.75
N PHE A 400 -5.32 4.37 -4.22
CA PHE A 400 -4.18 3.59 -3.77
C PHE A 400 -3.14 3.52 -4.89
N LEU A 401 -1.91 3.93 -4.60
CA LEU A 401 -0.82 4.06 -5.57
C LEU A 401 0.32 3.10 -5.21
N PHE A 402 1.17 2.77 -6.20
CA PHE A 402 2.39 2.02 -5.94
C PHE A 402 3.59 2.91 -6.22
N VAL A 403 4.49 3.05 -5.26
CA VAL A 403 5.72 3.85 -5.36
C VAL A 403 6.91 2.92 -5.49
N GLY A 404 7.86 3.27 -6.35
CA GLY A 404 9.06 2.49 -6.59
C GLY A 404 9.98 2.42 -5.38
N GLY A 405 10.49 1.20 -5.11
CA GLY A 405 11.49 0.91 -4.08
C GLY A 405 12.65 0.05 -4.59
N MET A 406 12.66 -0.27 -5.89
CA MET A 406 13.77 -0.99 -6.53
C MET A 406 14.92 -0.04 -6.81
N PRO A 407 16.18 -0.43 -6.53
CA PRO A 407 17.35 0.36 -6.88
C PRO A 407 17.39 0.77 -8.36
N LYS A 408 17.86 1.97 -8.62
CA LYS A 408 17.95 2.53 -9.97
C LYS A 408 18.83 1.67 -10.90
N GLY A 409 18.26 1.31 -12.06
CA GLY A 409 18.96 0.50 -13.07
C GLY A 409 19.04 -1.00 -12.78
N MET A 410 18.37 -1.49 -11.71
CA MET A 410 18.25 -2.93 -11.45
C MET A 410 17.22 -3.56 -12.39
N ASP A 411 17.49 -4.80 -12.83
CA ASP A 411 16.46 -5.59 -13.56
C ASP A 411 15.37 -6.04 -12.59
N PRO A 412 14.07 -5.77 -12.87
CA PRO A 412 12.96 -6.24 -12.05
C PRO A 412 12.92 -7.76 -11.83
N ALA A 413 13.56 -8.54 -12.70
CA ALA A 413 13.69 -9.99 -12.55
C ALA A 413 14.66 -10.38 -11.41
N GLU A 414 15.65 -9.53 -11.12
CA GLU A 414 16.65 -9.72 -10.06
C GLU A 414 16.15 -9.21 -8.70
N ALA A 415 15.18 -8.28 -8.69
CA ALA A 415 14.62 -7.74 -7.46
C ALA A 415 13.85 -8.80 -6.68
N ALA A 416 14.19 -8.96 -5.39
CA ALA A 416 13.50 -9.89 -4.51
C ALA A 416 12.02 -9.49 -4.36
N PRO A 417 11.08 -10.44 -4.49
CA PRO A 417 9.67 -10.15 -4.31
C PRO A 417 9.33 -9.89 -2.84
N HIS A 418 8.19 -9.22 -2.62
CA HIS A 418 7.58 -9.10 -1.30
C HIS A 418 7.39 -10.48 -0.64
N HIS A 419 7.33 -10.51 0.68
CA HIS A 419 7.13 -11.72 1.52
C HIS A 419 8.28 -12.72 1.43
N THR A 420 9.48 -12.28 1.04
CA THR A 420 10.67 -13.15 1.00
C THR A 420 11.76 -12.68 1.95
N PRO A 421 12.63 -13.59 2.42
CA PRO A 421 13.75 -13.24 3.31
C PRO A 421 14.77 -12.25 2.72
N ASP A 422 14.79 -12.12 1.41
CA ASP A 422 15.73 -11.28 0.65
C ASP A 422 15.09 -9.97 0.18
N PHE A 423 13.85 -9.67 0.59
CA PHE A 423 13.15 -8.44 0.26
C PHE A 423 13.96 -7.22 0.65
N PHE A 424 14.11 -6.28 -0.27
CA PHE A 424 14.89 -5.06 -0.09
C PHE A 424 14.21 -3.87 -0.77
N ILE A 425 14.29 -2.72 -0.10
CA ILE A 425 13.80 -1.43 -0.61
C ILE A 425 14.94 -0.42 -0.54
N ASP A 426 15.17 0.27 -1.66
CA ASP A 426 16.06 1.42 -1.73
C ASP A 426 15.38 2.64 -1.09
N ASP A 427 15.99 3.16 -0.03
CA ASP A 427 15.46 4.27 0.77
C ASP A 427 15.36 5.59 -0.02
N SER A 428 16.07 5.75 -1.14
CA SER A 428 16.10 6.98 -1.95
C SER A 428 14.76 7.33 -2.62
N GLY A 429 13.78 6.41 -2.58
CA GLY A 429 12.44 6.64 -3.12
C GLY A 429 11.42 7.20 -2.12
N LEU A 430 11.76 7.31 -0.83
CA LEU A 430 10.79 7.61 0.22
C LEU A 430 10.31 9.06 0.20
N ASP A 431 11.17 10.00 -0.21
CA ASP A 431 10.83 11.43 -0.35
C ASP A 431 9.69 11.64 -1.36
N LEU A 432 9.67 10.87 -2.45
CA LEU A 432 8.58 10.90 -3.43
C LEU A 432 7.25 10.51 -2.79
N GLY A 433 7.24 9.49 -1.93
CA GLY A 433 6.04 9.08 -1.19
C GLY A 433 5.50 10.21 -0.31
N VAL A 434 6.39 10.93 0.38
CA VAL A 434 6.06 12.09 1.20
C VAL A 434 5.48 13.23 0.36
N LYS A 435 6.18 13.61 -0.72
CA LYS A 435 5.75 14.67 -1.66
C LYS A 435 4.38 14.34 -2.25
N LEU A 436 4.20 13.09 -2.68
CA LEU A 436 2.98 12.61 -3.33
C LEU A 436 1.76 12.74 -2.41
N LEU A 437 1.83 12.21 -1.17
CA LEU A 437 0.70 12.29 -0.24
C LEU A 437 0.40 13.72 0.22
N CYS A 438 1.43 14.56 0.43
CA CYS A 438 1.23 15.97 0.72
C CYS A 438 0.52 16.70 -0.43
N ASN A 439 1.00 16.53 -1.67
CA ASN A 439 0.44 17.20 -2.84
C ASN A 439 -0.98 16.72 -3.16
N LEU A 440 -1.26 15.41 -3.07
CA LEU A 440 -2.61 14.86 -3.23
C LEU A 440 -3.58 15.48 -2.22
N THR A 441 -3.16 15.59 -0.96
CA THR A 441 -3.97 16.18 0.11
C THR A 441 -4.28 17.65 -0.17
N MET A 442 -3.25 18.47 -0.42
CA MET A 442 -3.40 19.89 -0.62
C MET A 442 -4.19 20.21 -1.89
N ASP A 443 -3.91 19.52 -2.99
CA ASP A 443 -4.59 19.72 -4.26
C ASP A 443 -6.06 19.30 -4.20
N TYR A 444 -6.37 18.15 -3.55
CA TYR A 444 -7.74 17.72 -3.35
C TYR A 444 -8.53 18.79 -2.57
N MET A 445 -7.97 19.31 -1.49
CA MET A 445 -8.60 20.36 -0.66
C MET A 445 -8.77 21.67 -1.41
N ILE A 446 -7.87 21.99 -2.35
CA ILE A 446 -8.00 23.19 -3.20
C ILE A 446 -9.09 23.01 -4.25
N LYS A 447 -9.16 21.85 -4.90
CA LYS A 447 -10.10 21.55 -6.00
C LYS A 447 -11.54 21.35 -5.50
N ASN A 448 -11.73 20.90 -4.25
CA ASN A 448 -13.04 20.55 -3.68
C ASN A 448 -13.45 21.50 -2.54
N ARG A 449 -13.28 22.81 -2.75
CA ARG A 449 -13.72 23.83 -1.79
C ARG A 449 -15.24 23.74 -1.61
N LYS A 450 -15.69 23.50 -0.38
CA LYS A 450 -17.10 23.64 0.03
C LYS A 450 -17.42 25.08 0.37
#